data_0265f402f426d75e161c4eb332a08cca
#
_entry.id   0265f402f426d75e161c4eb332a08cca
#
_cell.length_a   1.000
_cell.length_b   1.000
_cell.length_c   1.000
_cell.angle_alpha   90.00
_cell.angle_beta   90.00
_cell.angle_gamma   90.00
#
_symmetry.space_group_name_H-M   'P 1'
#
loop_
_entity.id
_entity.type
_entity.pdbx_description
1 polymer ?
#
loop_
_entity_poly.entity_id
_entity_poly.type
_entity_poly.pdbx_seq_one_letter_code
_entity_poly.pdbx_strand_id
1 'polypeptide(L)'
;MTNKKFLFLTGPCGRDLWMYKIARELCKKEQIDDYYIAIQDQNVKFLNELGVPKNRIFKINYETQNEITKPDIDYLKKAEKKYKINIWDLWNISAPRKKSRSKLPKRLIFSWMEYSIKNFQGVIDKVKPDYYVVYGPASFSTAIFHRVAQKNNVKIIDMQSSNI
;
A
#
# COMPACT_ATOMS: atom_id res chain seq x y z
N MET A 1 7.11 -9.71 -26.38
CA MET A 1 6.69 -8.52 -25.62
C MET A 1 6.52 -8.92 -24.16
N THR A 2 7.15 -8.23 -23.22
CA THR A 2 6.95 -8.51 -21.78
C THR A 2 5.63 -7.90 -21.33
N ASN A 3 4.82 -8.69 -20.60
CA ASN A 3 3.56 -8.19 -20.05
C ASN A 3 3.81 -7.03 -19.11
N LYS A 4 2.97 -5.99 -19.18
CA LYS A 4 2.99 -4.90 -18.21
C LYS A 4 2.50 -5.40 -16.85
N LYS A 5 3.15 -5.00 -15.78
CA LYS A 5 2.84 -5.41 -14.42
C LYS A 5 2.08 -4.32 -13.66
N PHE A 6 0.91 -4.67 -13.18
CA PHE A 6 0.05 -3.77 -12.40
C PHE A 6 0.00 -4.24 -10.94
N LEU A 7 0.23 -3.32 -10.02
CA LEU A 7 0.16 -3.55 -8.59
C LEU A 7 -1.04 -2.81 -8.00
N PHE A 8 -2.07 -3.54 -7.61
CA PHE A 8 -3.33 -2.99 -7.08
C PHE A 8 -3.30 -2.93 -5.55
N LEU A 9 -3.61 -1.77 -4.99
CA LEU A 9 -3.86 -1.66 -3.56
C LEU A 9 -5.30 -2.00 -3.25
N THR A 10 -5.51 -3.04 -2.44
CA THR A 10 -6.84 -3.40 -1.96
C THR A 10 -7.13 -2.70 -0.63
N GLY A 11 -8.38 -2.43 -0.35
CA GLY A 11 -8.80 -1.69 0.83
C GLY A 11 -10.10 -2.20 1.44
N PRO A 12 -10.50 -1.73 2.62
CA PRO A 12 -11.74 -2.13 3.27
C PRO A 12 -12.97 -1.70 2.46
N CYS A 13 -14.10 -2.34 2.70
CA CYS A 13 -15.41 -1.92 2.20
C CYS A 13 -15.68 -2.15 0.71
N GLY A 14 -15.46 -3.35 0.21
CA GLY A 14 -15.85 -3.75 -1.15
C GLY A 14 -14.97 -3.15 -2.26
N ARG A 15 -14.01 -2.31 -1.94
CA ARG A 15 -13.03 -1.75 -2.90
C ARG A 15 -12.18 -2.82 -3.55
N ASP A 16 -11.96 -3.93 -2.86
CA ASP A 16 -11.24 -5.10 -3.38
C ASP A 16 -11.93 -5.68 -4.60
N LEU A 17 -13.26 -5.79 -4.55
CA LEU A 17 -14.04 -6.32 -5.67
C LEU A 17 -13.92 -5.41 -6.91
N TRP A 18 -13.96 -4.11 -6.72
CA TRP A 18 -13.77 -3.15 -7.82
C TRP A 18 -12.38 -3.25 -8.43
N MET A 19 -11.34 -3.25 -7.58
CA MET A 19 -9.96 -3.39 -8.03
C MET A 19 -9.75 -4.71 -8.79
N TYR A 20 -10.30 -5.81 -8.26
CA TYR A 20 -10.23 -7.10 -8.93
C TYR A 20 -10.96 -7.10 -10.28
N LYS A 21 -12.19 -6.55 -10.36
CA LYS A 21 -12.93 -6.47 -11.62
C LYS A 21 -12.18 -5.64 -12.66
N ILE A 22 -11.63 -4.49 -12.27
CA ILE A 22 -10.81 -3.65 -13.16
C ILE A 22 -9.58 -4.44 -13.65
N ALA A 23 -8.87 -5.10 -12.74
CA ALA A 23 -7.72 -5.92 -13.11
C ALA A 23 -8.12 -7.01 -14.12
N ARG A 24 -9.26 -7.72 -13.89
CA ARG A 24 -9.74 -8.76 -14.81
C ARG A 24 -10.12 -8.23 -16.18
N GLU A 25 -10.75 -7.08 -16.26
CA GLU A 25 -11.08 -6.46 -17.56
C GLU A 25 -9.81 -6.00 -18.30
N LEU A 26 -8.82 -5.46 -17.60
CA LEU A 26 -7.53 -5.12 -18.20
C LEU A 26 -6.80 -6.39 -18.69
N CYS A 27 -6.77 -7.46 -17.89
CA CYS A 27 -6.17 -8.74 -18.29
C CYS A 27 -6.83 -9.38 -19.53
N LYS A 28 -8.13 -9.15 -19.73
CA LYS A 28 -8.84 -9.63 -20.92
C LYS A 28 -8.50 -8.85 -22.18
N LYS A 29 -8.25 -7.56 -22.05
CA LYS A 29 -8.03 -6.64 -23.18
C LYS A 29 -6.58 -6.49 -23.56
N GLU A 30 -5.69 -6.56 -22.58
CA GLU A 30 -4.26 -6.39 -22.74
C GLU A 30 -3.49 -7.50 -22.03
N GLN A 31 -2.28 -7.77 -22.50
CA GLN A 31 -1.36 -8.69 -21.83
C GLN A 31 -0.77 -8.00 -20.60
N ILE A 32 -1.44 -8.13 -19.46
CA ILE A 32 -0.95 -7.61 -18.18
C ILE A 32 -0.80 -8.73 -17.14
N ASP A 33 0.12 -8.54 -16.22
CA ASP A 33 0.26 -9.31 -14.99
C ASP A 33 -0.26 -8.47 -13.82
N ASP A 34 -1.27 -8.99 -13.11
CA ASP A 34 -1.91 -8.37 -11.97
C ASP A 34 -1.34 -8.88 -10.64
N TYR A 35 -0.99 -7.95 -9.76
CA TYR A 35 -0.51 -8.21 -8.40
C TYR A 35 -1.32 -7.39 -7.40
N TYR A 36 -1.43 -7.85 -6.16
CA TYR A 36 -2.29 -7.22 -5.16
C TYR A 36 -1.58 -7.00 -3.84
N ILE A 37 -1.79 -5.82 -3.23
CA ILE A 37 -1.42 -5.55 -1.85
C ILE A 37 -2.66 -5.65 -0.98
N ALA A 38 -2.65 -6.59 -0.06
CA ALA A 38 -3.70 -6.76 0.93
C ALA A 38 -3.28 -6.09 2.25
N ILE A 39 -4.04 -5.09 2.70
CA ILE A 39 -3.76 -4.37 3.95
C ILE A 39 -4.40 -4.99 5.19
N GLN A 40 -5.32 -5.95 5.00
CA GLN A 40 -6.01 -6.68 6.08
C GLN A 40 -6.12 -8.16 5.71
N ASP A 41 -6.26 -9.02 6.73
CA ASP A 41 -6.38 -10.47 6.52
C ASP A 41 -7.63 -10.85 5.74
N GLN A 42 -8.73 -10.15 5.98
CA GLN A 42 -9.95 -10.34 5.21
C GLN A 42 -9.77 -10.07 3.70
N ASN A 43 -8.87 -9.14 3.32
CA ASN A 43 -8.58 -8.89 1.92
C ASN A 43 -7.83 -10.07 1.29
N VAL A 44 -6.89 -10.68 2.04
CA VAL A 44 -6.19 -11.90 1.58
C VAL A 44 -7.19 -13.03 1.34
N LYS A 45 -8.09 -13.26 2.32
CA LYS A 45 -9.12 -14.28 2.21
C LYS A 45 -10.01 -14.05 0.99
N PHE A 46 -10.50 -12.83 0.82
CA PHE A 46 -11.36 -12.45 -0.30
C PHE A 46 -10.67 -12.63 -1.65
N LEU A 47 -9.41 -12.19 -1.81
CA LEU A 47 -8.67 -12.37 -3.06
C LEU A 47 -8.44 -13.86 -3.38
N ASN A 48 -8.19 -14.68 -2.36
CA ASN A 48 -8.08 -16.14 -2.55
C ASN A 48 -9.42 -16.77 -3.00
N GLU A 49 -10.55 -16.33 -2.44
CA GLU A 49 -11.88 -16.77 -2.84
C GLU A 49 -12.21 -16.39 -4.30
N LEU A 50 -11.66 -15.27 -4.78
CA LEU A 50 -11.74 -14.84 -6.17
C LEU A 50 -10.76 -15.58 -7.10
N GLY A 51 -9.96 -16.51 -6.58
CA GLY A 51 -9.02 -17.31 -7.37
C GLY A 51 -7.71 -16.61 -7.70
N VAL A 52 -7.36 -15.53 -7.01
CA VAL A 52 -6.06 -14.88 -7.20
C VAL A 52 -4.94 -15.80 -6.66
N PRO A 53 -3.91 -16.12 -7.46
CA PRO A 53 -2.81 -16.96 -7.00
C PRO A 53 -2.09 -16.34 -5.79
N LYS A 54 -1.77 -17.15 -4.78
CA LYS A 54 -1.13 -16.69 -3.53
C LYS A 54 0.18 -15.93 -3.77
N ASN A 55 0.96 -16.29 -4.77
CA ASN A 55 2.21 -15.63 -5.13
C ASN A 55 2.03 -14.23 -5.73
N ARG A 56 0.79 -13.86 -6.06
CA ARG A 56 0.41 -12.52 -6.55
C ARG A 56 -0.19 -11.64 -5.46
N ILE A 57 -0.37 -12.14 -4.23
CA ILE A 57 -0.92 -11.40 -3.09
C ILE A 57 0.20 -11.10 -2.09
N PHE A 58 0.38 -9.83 -1.77
CA PHE A 58 1.35 -9.34 -0.80
C PHE A 58 0.61 -8.73 0.39
N LYS A 59 0.78 -9.32 1.58
CA LYS A 59 0.18 -8.79 2.80
C LYS A 59 1.08 -7.72 3.41
N ILE A 60 0.56 -6.50 3.54
CA ILE A 60 1.21 -5.40 4.26
C ILE A 60 0.24 -4.89 5.32
N ASN A 61 0.16 -5.60 6.45
CA ASN A 61 -0.70 -5.23 7.56
C ASN A 61 0.15 -4.76 8.76
N TYR A 62 0.27 -3.46 8.94
CA TYR A 62 1.02 -2.86 10.04
C TYR A 62 0.22 -2.84 11.36
N GLU A 63 -1.11 -2.87 11.31
CA GLU A 63 -1.96 -2.79 12.51
C GLU A 63 -1.97 -4.08 13.34
N THR A 64 -1.62 -5.23 12.73
CA THR A 64 -1.51 -6.52 13.44
C THR A 64 -0.15 -6.75 14.09
N GLN A 65 0.79 -5.84 13.92
CA GLN A 65 2.09 -5.91 14.61
C GLN A 65 1.89 -5.52 16.07
N ASN A 66 1.45 -6.48 16.89
CA ASN A 66 1.25 -6.30 18.34
C ASN A 66 2.56 -6.12 19.12
N GLU A 67 3.69 -6.47 18.53
CA GLU A 67 4.99 -6.22 19.13
C GLU A 67 5.39 -4.78 18.86
N ILE A 68 5.46 -3.98 19.93
CA ILE A 68 6.03 -2.64 19.89
C ILE A 68 7.54 -2.80 19.72
N THR A 69 7.96 -3.06 18.48
CA THR A 69 9.38 -3.04 18.16
C THR A 69 9.91 -1.62 18.30
N LYS A 70 11.15 -1.50 18.74
CA LYS A 70 11.83 -0.20 18.79
C LYS A 70 12.07 0.25 17.34
N PRO A 71 11.50 1.39 16.88
CA PRO A 71 11.72 1.83 15.52
C PRO A 71 13.18 2.21 15.29
N ASP A 72 13.69 1.89 14.11
CA ASP A 72 15.00 2.34 13.66
C ASP A 72 14.90 3.80 13.16
N ILE A 73 15.24 4.72 14.04
CA ILE A 73 15.16 6.17 13.77
C ILE A 73 16.13 6.58 12.66
N ASP A 74 17.32 5.97 12.58
CA ASP A 74 18.29 6.31 11.55
C ASP A 74 17.82 5.82 10.17
N TYR A 75 17.19 4.65 10.10
CA TYR A 75 16.52 4.21 8.90
C TYR A 75 15.41 5.19 8.48
N LEU A 76 14.56 5.62 9.43
CA LEU A 76 13.48 6.55 9.12
C LEU A 76 13.99 7.88 8.60
N LYS A 77 15.05 8.46 9.19
CA LYS A 77 15.71 9.68 8.68
C LYS A 77 16.25 9.50 7.26
N LYS A 78 16.86 8.35 6.97
CA LYS A 78 17.33 8.01 5.62
C LYS A 78 16.14 7.87 4.65
N ALA A 79 15.06 7.24 5.08
CA ALA A 79 13.84 7.06 4.30
C ALA A 79 13.16 8.41 3.99
N GLU A 80 13.09 9.34 4.94
CA GLU A 80 12.59 10.70 4.69
C GLU A 80 13.31 11.36 3.51
N LYS A 81 14.65 11.34 3.53
CA LYS A 81 15.46 11.91 2.45
C LYS A 81 15.28 11.15 1.14
N LYS A 82 15.32 9.80 1.20
CA LYS A 82 15.24 8.95 0.01
C LYS A 82 13.90 9.09 -0.72
N TYR A 83 12.80 9.07 0.01
CA TYR A 83 11.44 9.04 -0.54
C TYR A 83 10.76 10.41 -0.54
N LYS A 84 11.43 11.46 -0.04
CA LYS A 84 10.86 12.80 0.17
C LYS A 84 9.56 12.73 1.00
N ILE A 85 9.59 11.94 2.06
CA ILE A 85 8.51 11.78 3.02
C ILE A 85 8.77 12.72 4.18
N ASN A 86 7.75 13.45 4.65
CA ASN A 86 7.82 14.11 5.94
C ASN A 86 7.09 13.22 6.96
N ILE A 87 7.82 12.67 7.93
CA ILE A 87 7.28 11.79 8.96
C ILE A 87 6.22 12.50 9.80
N TRP A 88 6.38 13.79 10.06
CA TRP A 88 5.42 14.58 10.84
C TRP A 88 4.13 14.86 10.07
N ASP A 89 4.22 15.09 8.75
CA ASP A 89 3.02 15.22 7.92
C ASP A 89 2.23 13.91 7.88
N LEU A 90 2.94 12.78 7.77
CA LEU A 90 2.31 11.46 7.85
C LEU A 90 1.66 11.21 9.21
N TRP A 91 2.29 11.67 10.29
CA TRP A 91 1.68 11.65 11.61
C TRP A 91 0.37 12.43 11.62
N ASN A 92 0.37 13.65 11.12
CA ASN A 92 -0.80 14.52 11.10
C ASN A 92 -1.94 13.94 10.25
N ILE A 93 -1.64 13.30 9.13
CA ILE A 93 -2.64 12.60 8.30
C ILE A 93 -3.26 11.40 9.05
N SER A 94 -2.48 10.72 9.89
CA SER A 94 -2.94 9.53 10.61
C SER A 94 -3.68 9.84 11.90
N ALA A 95 -3.32 10.94 12.57
CA ALA A 95 -3.80 11.29 13.91
C ALA A 95 -5.28 11.72 13.98
N PRO A 96 -5.84 12.52 13.04
CA PRO A 96 -7.14 13.16 13.26
C PRO A 96 -8.36 12.26 13.02
N ARG A 97 -8.20 11.17 12.27
CA ARG A 97 -9.37 10.39 11.78
C ARG A 97 -9.96 9.39 12.78
N LYS A 98 -9.23 9.06 13.84
CA LYS A 98 -9.78 8.23 14.93
C LYS A 98 -9.28 8.81 16.25
N LYS A 99 -10.20 9.27 17.09
CA LYS A 99 -9.92 9.70 18.49
C LYS A 99 -9.07 8.68 19.26
N SER A 100 -9.16 7.38 18.89
CA SER A 100 -8.35 6.32 19.47
C SER A 100 -6.87 6.36 19.06
N ARG A 101 -6.52 6.91 17.88
CA ARG A 101 -5.13 6.98 17.39
C ARG A 101 -4.33 8.14 18.00
N SER A 102 -4.97 9.21 18.43
CA SER A 102 -4.30 10.32 19.12
C SER A 102 -3.66 9.88 20.46
N LYS A 103 -4.10 8.75 21.01
CA LYS A 103 -3.59 8.14 22.24
C LYS A 103 -2.47 7.09 21.99
N LEU A 104 -2.16 6.78 20.73
CA LEU A 104 -1.14 5.77 20.45
C LEU A 104 0.27 6.34 20.71
N PRO A 105 1.17 5.54 21.30
CA PRO A 105 2.54 5.95 21.50
C PRO A 105 3.22 6.31 20.16
N LYS A 106 3.94 7.43 20.11
CA LYS A 106 4.71 7.85 18.91
C LYS A 106 5.60 6.73 18.38
N ARG A 107 6.21 5.96 19.29
CA ARG A 107 7.06 4.81 18.96
C ARG A 107 6.33 3.78 18.10
N LEU A 108 5.08 3.49 18.40
CA LEU A 108 4.30 2.53 17.63
C LEU A 108 4.04 3.01 16.21
N ILE A 109 3.72 4.29 16.04
CA ILE A 109 3.47 4.86 14.72
C ILE A 109 4.74 4.89 13.89
N PHE A 110 5.89 5.22 14.48
CA PHE A 110 7.18 5.14 13.79
C PHE A 110 7.53 3.71 13.38
N SER A 111 7.24 2.71 14.22
CA SER A 111 7.39 1.29 13.85
C SER A 111 6.48 0.91 12.66
N TRP A 112 5.26 1.40 12.65
CA TRP A 112 4.33 1.18 11.52
C TRP A 112 4.81 1.85 10.23
N MET A 113 5.40 3.06 10.32
CA MET A 113 6.00 3.75 9.19
C MET A 113 7.17 2.96 8.62
N GLU A 114 8.10 2.56 9.47
CA GLU A 114 9.25 1.75 9.10
C GLU A 114 8.80 0.45 8.42
N TYR A 115 7.88 -0.27 9.04
CA TYR A 115 7.30 -1.50 8.50
C TYR A 115 6.68 -1.28 7.12
N SER A 116 5.85 -0.25 6.99
CA SER A 116 5.17 0.06 5.73
C SER A 116 6.14 0.38 4.61
N ILE A 117 7.17 1.19 4.90
CA ILE A 117 8.19 1.56 3.90
C ILE A 117 9.00 0.33 3.48
N LYS A 118 9.51 -0.45 4.44
CA LYS A 118 10.33 -1.65 4.15
C LYS A 118 9.56 -2.68 3.34
N ASN A 119 8.34 -2.99 3.75
CA ASN A 119 7.54 -4.01 3.08
C ASN A 119 7.08 -3.58 1.70
N PHE A 120 6.65 -2.32 1.54
CA PHE A 120 6.27 -1.85 0.22
C PHE A 120 7.45 -1.76 -0.74
N GLN A 121 8.61 -1.30 -0.28
CA GLN A 121 9.84 -1.36 -1.09
C GLN A 121 10.16 -2.81 -1.49
N GLY A 122 10.07 -3.77 -0.56
CA GLY A 122 10.27 -5.19 -0.87
C GLY A 122 9.31 -5.73 -1.93
N VAL A 123 8.05 -5.30 -1.92
CA VAL A 123 7.09 -5.64 -2.99
C VAL A 123 7.51 -5.02 -4.32
N ILE A 124 7.88 -3.74 -4.35
CA ILE A 124 8.37 -3.06 -5.55
C ILE A 124 9.59 -3.79 -6.14
N ASP A 125 10.57 -4.13 -5.30
CA ASP A 125 11.80 -4.81 -5.72
C ASP A 125 11.52 -6.21 -6.31
N LYS A 126 10.55 -6.93 -5.72
CA LYS A 126 10.17 -8.28 -6.15
C LYS A 126 9.33 -8.28 -7.42
N VAL A 127 8.31 -7.42 -7.49
CA VAL A 127 7.34 -7.37 -8.60
C VAL A 127 7.89 -6.58 -9.77
N LYS A 128 8.61 -5.48 -9.48
CA LYS A 128 9.03 -4.45 -10.46
C LYS A 128 7.84 -4.00 -11.31
N PRO A 129 6.80 -3.44 -10.68
CA PRO A 129 5.58 -3.06 -11.39
C PRO A 129 5.81 -1.84 -12.27
N ASP A 130 5.13 -1.81 -13.42
CA ASP A 130 5.07 -0.63 -14.28
C ASP A 130 4.07 0.39 -13.73
N TYR A 131 2.99 -0.11 -13.12
CA TYR A 131 1.88 0.70 -12.60
C TYR A 131 1.50 0.31 -11.18
N TYR A 132 1.26 1.32 -10.35
CA TYR A 132 0.64 1.19 -9.05
C TYR A 132 -0.76 1.82 -9.08
N VAL A 133 -1.78 1.01 -8.83
CA VAL A 133 -3.19 1.43 -8.88
C VAL A 133 -3.73 1.54 -7.47
N VAL A 134 -4.24 2.69 -7.13
CA VAL A 134 -4.74 3.01 -5.79
C VAL A 134 -6.05 3.80 -5.86
N TYR A 135 -6.87 3.68 -4.85
CA TYR A 135 -8.09 4.46 -4.69
C TYR A 135 -7.91 5.49 -3.58
N GLY A 136 -7.62 6.73 -3.97
CA GLY A 136 -7.49 7.90 -3.11
C GLY A 136 -6.31 7.84 -2.12
N PRO A 137 -5.60 8.94 -1.89
CA PRO A 137 -4.46 8.99 -0.97
C PRO A 137 -4.86 9.12 0.50
N ALA A 138 -6.06 8.71 0.86
CA ALA A 138 -6.73 9.08 2.10
C ALA A 138 -6.19 8.42 3.38
N SER A 139 -5.17 7.58 3.32
CA SER A 139 -4.59 6.94 4.49
C SER A 139 -3.07 7.15 4.57
N PHE A 140 -2.56 7.03 5.77
CA PHE A 140 -1.15 7.05 6.10
C PHE A 140 -0.32 6.08 5.22
N SER A 141 -0.77 4.84 5.08
CA SER A 141 -0.08 3.84 4.26
C SER A 141 -0.10 4.18 2.78
N THR A 142 -1.22 4.69 2.26
CA THR A 142 -1.30 5.11 0.85
C THR A 142 -0.35 6.26 0.54
N ALA A 143 -0.20 7.23 1.45
CA ALA A 143 0.74 8.33 1.28
C ALA A 143 2.20 7.84 1.23
N ILE A 144 2.58 6.88 2.09
CA ILE A 144 3.89 6.23 2.04
C ILE A 144 4.08 5.50 0.71
N PHE A 145 3.11 4.68 0.32
CA PHE A 145 3.20 3.86 -0.89
C PHE A 145 3.33 4.72 -2.15
N HIS A 146 2.62 5.84 -2.22
CA HIS A 146 2.79 6.82 -3.31
C HIS A 146 4.25 7.30 -3.42
N ARG A 147 4.84 7.75 -2.32
CA ARG A 147 6.20 8.28 -2.33
C ARG A 147 7.24 7.22 -2.69
N VAL A 148 7.07 6.00 -2.17
CA VAL A 148 7.95 4.88 -2.51
C VAL A 148 7.80 4.50 -3.98
N ALA A 149 6.58 4.42 -4.51
CA ALA A 149 6.32 4.15 -5.93
C ALA A 149 6.94 5.21 -6.85
N GLN A 150 6.72 6.51 -6.54
CA GLN A 150 7.31 7.63 -7.28
C GLN A 150 8.84 7.55 -7.33
N LYS A 151 9.47 7.24 -6.19
CA LYS A 151 10.94 7.14 -6.12
C LYS A 151 11.51 5.99 -6.94
N ASN A 152 10.72 4.94 -7.15
CA ASN A 152 11.08 3.78 -7.96
C ASN A 152 10.60 3.90 -9.43
N ASN A 153 10.18 5.09 -9.88
CA ASN A 153 9.68 5.38 -11.22
C ASN A 153 8.46 4.52 -11.63
N VAL A 154 7.70 4.04 -10.66
CA VAL A 154 6.44 3.34 -10.91
C VAL A 154 5.36 4.37 -11.23
N LYS A 155 4.63 4.20 -12.33
CA LYS A 155 3.53 5.09 -12.70
C LYS A 155 2.35 4.86 -11.77
N ILE A 156 1.78 5.96 -11.24
CA ILE A 156 0.67 5.87 -10.29
C ILE A 156 -0.63 6.19 -11.01
N ILE A 157 -1.61 5.29 -10.86
CA ILE A 157 -3.00 5.51 -11.29
C ILE A 157 -3.83 5.69 -10.03
N ASP A 158 -4.19 6.94 -9.74
CA ASP A 158 -5.04 7.29 -8.61
C ASP A 158 -6.49 7.38 -9.08
N MET A 159 -7.31 6.44 -8.60
CA MET A 159 -8.74 6.41 -8.90
C MET A 159 -9.48 7.21 -7.84
N GLN A 160 -10.08 8.32 -8.23
CA GLN A 160 -10.93 9.13 -7.37
C GLN A 160 -12.40 8.94 -7.75
N SER A 161 -13.28 8.83 -6.75
CA SER A 161 -14.70 8.96 -7.02
C SER A 161 -15.00 10.42 -7.40
N SER A 162 -15.39 10.68 -8.64
CA SER A 162 -16.10 11.91 -8.92
C SER A 162 -17.45 11.83 -8.19
N ASN A 163 -17.69 12.72 -7.23
CA ASN A 163 -19.02 12.97 -6.75
C ASN A 163 -19.78 13.62 -7.95
N ILE A 164 -20.50 12.78 -8.68
CA ILE A 164 -21.52 13.23 -9.62
C ILE A 164 -22.80 13.41 -8.83
#